data_b58eccf916e66a18b3823f6a1dc72d64
#
_entry.id   b58eccf916e66a18b3823f6a1dc72d64
#
_cell.length_a   1.000
_cell.length_b   1.000
_cell.length_c   1.000
_cell.angle_alpha   90.00
_cell.angle_beta   90.00
_cell.angle_gamma   90.00
#
_symmetry.space_group_name_H-M   'P 1'
#
loop_
_entity.id
_entity.type
_entity.pdbx_description
1 polymer ?
#
loop_
_entity_poly.entity_id
_entity_poly.type
_entity_poly.pdbx_seq_one_letter_code
_entity_poly.pdbx_strand_id
1 'polypeptide(L)'
;MTDFLSSDMHGEDIEIHGDYDPRFEPVVRVLRKQVARYGGGASASVFLEGESVVDVWAGQARHDGTHWDSDTMSLCFSASKGVAATAIHILATDGLLEYDAPVARYWPEFAQKGKDIITVRQVLAHQAGLHKTAPLVDDLTDILDWDKVISRLEMTEPDFHPGTANGYHAMTFGWLVGELVHRVSGTSFSEFVQKRIVEPLELGGMLIGNADAELDRIADLVGVPALRRHGAAPLPDGYRAPRWMPNGPLRSLVDRGLTPKKMAELVTHPSFWKASIPAMNGVFTARSLAKMYSALSLGGELEGTRLVSKDIVEQAAQVQMKRPDKVVLYPLHWRLGYHRADALLMDVPRAFGHYGAGGAGAWANPDLKLSAALVHNGFPFSPTGQARTAMMTPAVYESLGLYKGILHTLRHGPIIELLPVRTAKRAPRLSTAEQAA
;
A
#
# COMPACT_ATOMS: atom_id res chain seq x y z
N MET A 1 6.53 -22.92 2.91
CA MET A 1 5.57 -22.37 3.88
C MET A 1 5.83 -22.89 5.29
N THR A 2 6.22 -24.14 5.45
CA THR A 2 6.67 -24.74 6.72
C THR A 2 7.92 -24.05 7.30
N ASP A 3 8.86 -23.62 6.45
CA ASP A 3 10.13 -23.00 6.88
C ASP A 3 9.97 -21.59 7.49
N PHE A 4 8.87 -20.89 7.19
CA PHE A 4 8.60 -19.58 7.83
C PHE A 4 8.17 -19.73 9.29
N LEU A 5 7.65 -20.92 9.63
CA LEU A 5 7.13 -21.24 10.96
C LEU A 5 8.14 -22.03 11.80
N SER A 6 9.27 -22.46 11.21
CA SER A 6 10.31 -23.17 11.94
C SER A 6 11.12 -22.21 12.82
N SER A 7 11.47 -22.67 14.02
CA SER A 7 12.21 -21.91 15.04
C SER A 7 13.68 -21.60 14.70
N ASP A 8 14.19 -22.14 13.58
CA ASP A 8 15.61 -22.24 13.30
C ASP A 8 16.20 -21.12 12.42
N MET A 9 15.46 -20.04 12.20
CA MET A 9 16.01 -18.87 11.51
C MET A 9 16.65 -17.93 12.55
N HIS A 10 17.97 -17.69 12.43
CA HIS A 10 18.80 -16.82 13.27
C HIS A 10 18.32 -15.34 13.26
N GLY A 11 17.10 -15.10 13.74
CA GLY A 11 16.55 -13.74 13.86
C GLY A 11 16.88 -13.09 15.20
N GLU A 12 17.49 -13.82 16.12
CA GLU A 12 17.78 -13.34 17.48
C GLU A 12 18.79 -12.19 17.48
N ASP A 13 19.68 -12.13 16.47
CA ASP A 13 20.71 -11.08 16.36
C ASP A 13 20.20 -9.78 15.72
N ILE A 14 18.94 -9.71 15.28
CA ILE A 14 18.37 -8.48 14.71
C ILE A 14 17.89 -7.57 15.83
N GLU A 15 18.62 -6.48 16.03
CA GLU A 15 18.24 -5.43 16.97
C GLU A 15 17.00 -4.70 16.48
N ILE A 16 16.01 -4.58 17.36
CA ILE A 16 14.77 -3.83 17.13
C ILE A 16 14.86 -2.51 17.89
N HIS A 17 14.54 -1.44 17.22
CA HIS A 17 14.49 -0.09 17.79
C HIS A 17 13.05 0.42 17.82
N GLY A 18 12.79 1.46 18.64
CA GLY A 18 11.48 2.08 18.80
C GLY A 18 10.73 1.56 20.02
N ASP A 19 9.42 1.83 20.06
CA ASP A 19 8.57 1.56 21.22
C ASP A 19 7.38 0.68 20.83
N TYR A 20 6.97 -0.20 21.76
CA TYR A 20 5.75 -1.01 21.60
C TYR A 20 5.12 -1.39 22.94
N ASP A 21 3.81 -1.59 22.94
CA ASP A 21 3.10 -2.20 24.05
C ASP A 21 3.48 -3.70 24.12
N PRO A 22 3.92 -4.25 25.27
CA PRO A 22 4.35 -5.66 25.40
C PRO A 22 3.38 -6.69 24.86
N ARG A 23 2.08 -6.39 24.80
CA ARG A 23 1.07 -7.27 24.19
C ARG A 23 1.36 -7.51 22.69
N PHE A 24 2.05 -6.57 22.03
CA PHE A 24 2.36 -6.63 20.61
C PHE A 24 3.73 -7.25 20.29
N GLU A 25 4.38 -7.91 21.25
CA GLU A 25 5.59 -8.71 21.00
C GLU A 25 5.46 -9.67 19.79
N PRO A 26 4.28 -10.30 19.50
CA PRO A 26 4.12 -11.07 18.28
C PRO A 26 4.43 -10.30 16.98
N VAL A 27 4.08 -9.02 16.91
CA VAL A 27 4.37 -8.15 15.75
C VAL A 27 5.88 -7.91 15.62
N VAL A 28 6.53 -7.59 16.73
CA VAL A 28 7.99 -7.36 16.78
C VAL A 28 8.75 -8.60 16.32
N ARG A 29 8.35 -9.78 16.79
CA ARG A 29 8.92 -11.08 16.40
C ARG A 29 8.77 -11.34 14.90
N VAL A 30 7.62 -10.99 14.30
CA VAL A 30 7.41 -11.12 12.86
C VAL A 30 8.31 -10.13 12.11
N LEU A 31 8.44 -8.88 12.55
CA LEU A 31 9.35 -7.91 11.94
C LEU A 31 10.81 -8.42 11.94
N ARG A 32 11.30 -8.88 13.09
CA ARG A 32 12.64 -9.47 13.26
C ARG A 32 12.88 -10.62 12.27
N LYS A 33 11.96 -11.58 12.20
CA LYS A 33 12.03 -12.70 11.24
C LYS A 33 12.03 -12.24 9.78
N GLN A 34 11.25 -11.20 9.46
CA GLN A 34 11.21 -10.68 8.08
C GLN A 34 12.52 -10.00 7.69
N VAL A 35 13.11 -9.20 8.58
CA VAL A 35 14.43 -8.56 8.31
C VAL A 35 15.51 -9.63 8.17
N ALA A 36 15.57 -10.60 9.08
CA ALA A 36 16.53 -11.71 9.00
C ALA A 36 16.40 -12.51 7.69
N ARG A 37 15.16 -12.78 7.25
CA ARG A 37 14.90 -13.61 6.05
C ARG A 37 15.15 -12.89 4.73
N TYR A 38 14.74 -11.63 4.62
CA TYR A 38 14.73 -10.90 3.35
C TYR A 38 15.86 -9.89 3.21
N GLY A 39 16.61 -9.63 4.29
CA GLY A 39 17.66 -8.61 4.34
C GLY A 39 17.11 -7.19 4.26
N GLY A 40 18.01 -6.20 4.27
CA GLY A 40 17.68 -4.78 4.30
C GLY A 40 17.12 -4.35 5.65
N GLY A 41 16.16 -3.45 5.63
CA GLY A 41 15.48 -2.97 6.80
C GLY A 41 13.96 -2.92 6.63
N ALA A 42 13.29 -2.72 7.75
CA ALA A 42 11.82 -2.60 7.78
C ALA A 42 11.36 -1.81 9.01
N SER A 43 10.16 -1.25 8.93
CA SER A 43 9.43 -0.68 10.07
C SER A 43 8.01 -1.20 10.12
N ALA A 44 7.47 -1.33 11.32
CA ALA A 44 6.07 -1.71 11.57
C ALA A 44 5.45 -0.71 12.54
N SER A 45 4.22 -0.31 12.26
CA SER A 45 3.45 0.56 13.14
C SER A 45 2.02 0.07 13.25
N VAL A 46 1.48 0.12 14.48
CA VAL A 46 0.10 -0.26 14.80
C VAL A 46 -0.54 0.82 15.65
N PHE A 47 -1.74 1.22 15.28
CA PHE A 47 -2.58 2.11 16.08
C PHE A 47 -3.82 1.35 16.56
N LEU A 48 -4.15 1.49 17.82
CA LEU A 48 -5.35 0.96 18.44
C LEU A 48 -6.11 2.10 19.13
N GLU A 49 -7.37 2.27 18.78
CA GLU A 49 -8.22 3.36 19.29
C GLU A 49 -7.61 4.77 19.13
N GLY A 50 -6.84 4.98 18.06
CA GLY A 50 -6.15 6.25 17.77
C GLY A 50 -4.76 6.38 18.39
N GLU A 51 -4.39 5.49 19.30
CA GLU A 51 -3.11 5.51 19.98
C GLU A 51 -2.09 4.61 19.28
N SER A 52 -0.86 5.08 19.11
CA SER A 52 0.24 4.26 18.62
C SER A 52 0.62 3.23 19.68
N VAL A 53 0.46 1.95 19.37
CA VAL A 53 0.81 0.82 20.25
C VAL A 53 2.03 0.04 19.77
N VAL A 54 2.45 0.24 18.53
CA VAL A 54 3.71 -0.27 17.96
C VAL A 54 4.26 0.81 17.04
N ASP A 55 5.53 1.12 17.20
CA ASP A 55 6.30 1.95 16.30
C ASP A 55 7.76 1.52 16.37
N VAL A 56 8.11 0.52 15.56
CA VAL A 56 9.39 -0.18 15.63
C VAL A 56 10.03 -0.33 14.25
N TRP A 57 11.36 -0.40 14.24
CA TRP A 57 12.14 -0.57 13.03
C TRP A 57 13.41 -1.38 13.30
N ALA A 58 13.99 -1.92 12.22
CA ALA A 58 15.22 -2.71 12.27
C ALA A 58 15.93 -2.79 10.92
N GLY A 59 17.21 -3.14 10.96
CA GLY A 59 18.02 -3.48 9.82
C GLY A 59 18.62 -2.28 9.10
N GLN A 60 18.94 -2.45 7.81
CA GLN A 60 19.68 -1.46 7.03
C GLN A 60 18.78 -0.73 6.03
N ALA A 61 18.86 0.59 6.04
CA ALA A 61 18.19 1.45 5.05
C ALA A 61 18.94 1.51 3.74
N ARG A 62 20.29 1.43 3.75
CA ARG A 62 21.12 1.65 2.56
C ARG A 62 22.17 0.58 2.36
N HIS A 63 22.67 0.50 1.14
CA HIS A 63 23.74 -0.42 0.77
C HIS A 63 25.12 -0.09 1.38
N ASP A 64 25.30 1.15 1.85
CA ASP A 64 26.51 1.59 2.53
C ASP A 64 26.55 1.20 4.02
N GLY A 65 25.51 0.50 4.50
CA GLY A 65 25.41 0.07 5.89
C GLY A 65 24.63 1.04 6.79
N THR A 66 24.11 2.17 6.26
CA THR A 66 23.26 3.09 7.03
C THR A 66 22.06 2.33 7.61
N HIS A 67 21.88 2.42 8.93
CA HIS A 67 20.78 1.75 9.62
C HIS A 67 19.43 2.40 9.30
N TRP A 68 18.37 1.60 9.41
CA TRP A 68 17.00 2.09 9.40
C TRP A 68 16.72 2.86 10.67
N ASP A 69 16.06 4.01 10.56
CA ASP A 69 15.66 4.85 11.71
C ASP A 69 14.14 5.13 11.69
N SER A 70 13.66 5.89 12.67
CA SER A 70 12.25 6.25 12.84
C SER A 70 11.66 7.00 11.66
N ASP A 71 12.48 7.71 10.90
CA ASP A 71 12.07 8.61 9.82
C ASP A 71 12.43 8.09 8.44
N THR A 72 12.99 6.87 8.39
CA THR A 72 13.31 6.21 7.15
C THR A 72 12.04 5.86 6.37
N MET A 73 11.93 6.42 5.17
CA MET A 73 10.88 6.12 4.20
C MET A 73 11.35 5.05 3.23
N SER A 74 10.41 4.31 2.65
CA SER A 74 10.71 3.42 1.53
C SER A 74 9.64 3.50 0.45
N LEU A 75 10.02 3.16 -0.78
CA LEU A 75 9.11 3.04 -1.91
C LEU A 75 8.12 1.91 -1.66
N CYS A 76 6.83 2.25 -1.55
CA CYS A 76 5.77 1.31 -1.17
C CYS A 76 4.87 0.90 -2.33
N PHE A 77 5.23 1.24 -3.56
CA PHE A 77 4.50 0.84 -4.77
C PHE A 77 2.98 1.05 -4.63
N SER A 78 2.20 0.01 -4.88
CA SER A 78 0.74 0.11 -4.91
C SER A 78 0.07 0.43 -3.56
N ALA A 79 0.80 0.46 -2.44
CA ALA A 79 0.27 1.03 -1.20
C ALA A 79 -0.10 2.53 -1.38
N SER A 80 0.53 3.20 -2.35
CA SER A 80 0.18 4.57 -2.80
C SER A 80 -1.29 4.72 -3.19
N LYS A 81 -1.92 3.66 -3.73
CA LYS A 81 -3.33 3.69 -4.14
C LYS A 81 -4.28 3.93 -2.97
N GLY A 82 -3.93 3.45 -1.77
CA GLY A 82 -4.72 3.72 -0.59
C GLY A 82 -4.74 5.20 -0.21
N VAL A 83 -3.60 5.89 -0.36
CA VAL A 83 -3.51 7.34 -0.19
C VAL A 83 -4.29 8.07 -1.29
N ALA A 84 -4.13 7.62 -2.54
CA ALA A 84 -4.86 8.18 -3.68
C ALA A 84 -6.39 8.03 -3.55
N ALA A 85 -6.85 6.88 -3.07
CA ALA A 85 -8.27 6.67 -2.77
C ALA A 85 -8.76 7.61 -1.67
N THR A 86 -7.98 7.77 -0.59
CA THR A 86 -8.30 8.69 0.50
C THR A 86 -8.46 10.13 -0.01
N ALA A 87 -7.66 10.58 -0.99
CA ALA A 87 -7.81 11.89 -1.61
C ALA A 87 -9.19 12.05 -2.30
N ILE A 88 -9.68 11.04 -3.01
CA ILE A 88 -11.04 11.06 -3.58
C ILE A 88 -12.11 11.08 -2.48
N HIS A 89 -11.90 10.35 -1.39
CA HIS A 89 -12.86 10.32 -0.27
C HIS A 89 -12.95 11.66 0.44
N ILE A 90 -11.86 12.42 0.50
CA ILE A 90 -11.86 13.80 1.00
C ILE A 90 -12.73 14.69 0.09
N LEU A 91 -12.54 14.61 -1.23
CA LEU A 91 -13.35 15.38 -2.19
C LEU A 91 -14.85 15.00 -2.10
N ALA A 92 -15.15 13.73 -1.88
CA ALA A 92 -16.53 13.28 -1.66
C ALA A 92 -17.10 13.80 -0.34
N THR A 93 -16.30 13.84 0.72
CA THR A 93 -16.67 14.45 2.02
C THR A 93 -16.97 15.93 1.89
N ASP A 94 -16.19 16.64 1.09
CA ASP A 94 -16.39 18.07 0.81
C ASP A 94 -17.60 18.35 -0.12
N GLY A 95 -18.26 17.30 -0.63
CA GLY A 95 -19.38 17.42 -1.57
C GLY A 95 -18.96 17.85 -2.99
N LEU A 96 -17.67 17.84 -3.30
CA LEU A 96 -17.12 18.24 -4.58
C LEU A 96 -17.15 17.13 -5.63
N LEU A 97 -17.30 15.87 -5.20
CA LEU A 97 -17.30 14.70 -6.05
C LEU A 97 -18.32 13.66 -5.55
N GLU A 98 -19.08 13.08 -6.48
CA GLU A 98 -20.06 12.03 -6.24
C GLU A 98 -19.57 10.71 -6.84
N TYR A 99 -19.64 9.61 -6.08
CA TYR A 99 -19.17 8.30 -6.57
C TYR A 99 -19.93 7.79 -7.78
N ASP A 100 -21.22 8.02 -7.85
CA ASP A 100 -22.08 7.51 -8.91
C ASP A 100 -22.19 8.47 -10.11
N ALA A 101 -21.54 9.64 -10.03
CA ALA A 101 -21.43 10.54 -11.17
C ALA A 101 -20.47 9.96 -12.22
N PRO A 102 -20.74 10.18 -13.51
CA PRO A 102 -19.78 9.89 -14.56
C PRO A 102 -18.47 10.67 -14.38
N VAL A 103 -17.32 10.04 -14.62
CA VAL A 103 -16.01 10.70 -14.63
C VAL A 103 -16.03 11.90 -15.58
N ALA A 104 -16.71 11.77 -16.72
CA ALA A 104 -16.87 12.81 -17.72
C ALA A 104 -17.50 14.11 -17.21
N ARG A 105 -18.24 14.07 -16.07
CA ARG A 105 -18.76 15.28 -15.39
C ARG A 105 -17.62 16.19 -14.90
N TYR A 106 -16.54 15.60 -14.46
CA TYR A 106 -15.37 16.30 -13.91
C TYR A 106 -14.22 16.40 -14.91
N TRP A 107 -14.20 15.49 -15.87
CA TRP A 107 -13.19 15.35 -16.92
C TRP A 107 -13.85 15.11 -18.29
N PRO A 108 -14.33 16.17 -18.97
CA PRO A 108 -15.12 16.04 -20.20
C PRO A 108 -14.40 15.30 -21.33
N GLU A 109 -13.08 15.49 -21.48
CA GLU A 109 -12.27 14.85 -22.51
C GLU A 109 -12.19 13.32 -22.34
N PHE A 110 -12.48 12.83 -21.15
CA PHE A 110 -12.54 11.39 -20.85
C PHE A 110 -13.71 10.69 -21.54
N ALA A 111 -14.79 11.39 -21.91
CA ALA A 111 -16.03 10.82 -22.45
C ALA A 111 -15.88 10.01 -23.73
N GLN A 112 -14.72 10.05 -24.39
CA GLN A 112 -14.45 9.39 -25.66
C GLN A 112 -14.46 7.85 -25.53
N LYS A 113 -14.67 7.16 -26.70
CA LYS A 113 -14.56 5.69 -26.79
C LYS A 113 -15.49 4.92 -25.87
N GLY A 114 -16.70 5.43 -25.62
CA GLY A 114 -17.68 4.77 -24.75
C GLY A 114 -17.39 4.87 -23.25
N LYS A 115 -16.53 5.84 -22.84
CA LYS A 115 -16.20 6.07 -21.43
C LYS A 115 -17.11 7.09 -20.73
N ASP A 116 -18.06 7.68 -21.46
CA ASP A 116 -19.06 8.63 -20.94
C ASP A 116 -19.90 8.08 -19.79
N ILE A 117 -20.08 6.76 -19.75
CA ILE A 117 -20.85 6.04 -18.72
C ILE A 117 -20.03 5.59 -17.52
N ILE A 118 -18.70 5.71 -17.57
CA ILE A 118 -17.83 5.25 -16.48
C ILE A 118 -18.00 6.18 -15.29
N THR A 119 -18.41 5.60 -14.13
CA THR A 119 -18.55 6.36 -12.88
C THR A 119 -17.26 6.38 -12.07
N VAL A 120 -17.13 7.36 -11.17
CA VAL A 120 -16.03 7.42 -10.20
C VAL A 120 -15.96 6.13 -9.36
N ARG A 121 -17.13 5.60 -8.95
CA ARG A 121 -17.24 4.30 -8.25
C ARG A 121 -16.57 3.18 -9.03
N GLN A 122 -16.84 3.09 -10.32
CA GLN A 122 -16.27 2.04 -11.19
C GLN A 122 -14.74 2.20 -11.34
N VAL A 123 -14.23 3.42 -11.39
CA VAL A 123 -12.77 3.67 -11.37
C VAL A 123 -12.17 3.17 -10.06
N LEU A 124 -12.70 3.59 -8.92
CA LEU A 124 -12.21 3.21 -7.60
C LEU A 124 -12.30 1.69 -7.35
N ALA A 125 -13.31 1.04 -7.90
CA ALA A 125 -13.51 -0.41 -7.77
C ALA A 125 -12.79 -1.24 -8.85
N HIS A 126 -11.92 -0.64 -9.66
CA HIS A 126 -11.23 -1.30 -10.77
C HIS A 126 -12.17 -1.93 -11.81
N GLN A 127 -13.31 -1.30 -12.06
CA GLN A 127 -14.36 -1.78 -12.98
C GLN A 127 -14.46 -0.94 -14.26
N ALA A 128 -13.56 0.00 -14.49
CA ALA A 128 -13.59 0.88 -15.65
C ALA A 128 -13.14 0.21 -16.96
N GLY A 129 -12.51 -0.97 -16.90
CA GLY A 129 -11.99 -1.66 -18.10
C GLY A 129 -10.67 -1.09 -18.65
N LEU A 130 -10.05 -0.13 -17.94
CA LEU A 130 -8.87 0.61 -18.39
C LEU A 130 -7.57 0.11 -17.72
N HIS A 131 -7.46 -1.20 -17.47
CA HIS A 131 -6.36 -1.78 -16.69
C HIS A 131 -5.05 -1.97 -17.47
N LYS A 132 -5.06 -1.84 -18.80
CA LYS A 132 -3.87 -2.02 -19.65
C LYS A 132 -3.02 -0.75 -19.71
N THR A 133 -1.74 -0.85 -19.33
CA THR A 133 -0.79 0.25 -19.42
C THR A 133 -0.13 0.35 -20.81
N ALA A 134 -0.03 -0.78 -21.53
CA ALA A 134 0.66 -0.84 -22.82
C ALA A 134 0.18 0.17 -23.88
N PRO A 135 -1.10 0.54 -23.98
CA PRO A 135 -1.55 1.57 -24.91
C PRO A 135 -1.10 2.99 -24.53
N LEU A 136 -0.69 3.19 -23.28
CA LEU A 136 -0.41 4.53 -22.72
C LEU A 136 1.06 4.93 -22.87
N VAL A 137 1.95 3.97 -23.13
CA VAL A 137 3.41 4.20 -23.12
C VAL A 137 4.07 3.49 -24.29
N ASP A 138 5.01 4.17 -24.93
CA ASP A 138 5.92 3.56 -25.91
C ASP A 138 7.17 3.03 -25.21
N ASP A 139 7.68 3.79 -24.24
CA ASP A 139 8.74 3.41 -23.32
C ASP A 139 8.30 3.56 -21.88
N LEU A 140 8.98 2.88 -20.95
CA LEU A 140 8.63 2.93 -19.52
C LEU A 140 8.80 4.33 -18.94
N THR A 141 9.71 5.14 -19.43
CA THR A 141 9.91 6.52 -18.97
C THR A 141 8.75 7.45 -19.31
N ASP A 142 7.90 7.08 -20.28
CA ASP A 142 6.68 7.84 -20.60
C ASP A 142 5.74 7.97 -19.39
N ILE A 143 5.81 7.05 -18.42
CA ILE A 143 5.02 7.15 -17.18
C ILE A 143 5.37 8.37 -16.33
N LEU A 144 6.52 9.00 -16.59
CA LEU A 144 6.96 10.23 -15.91
C LEU A 144 6.36 11.49 -16.53
N ASP A 145 5.76 11.37 -17.72
CA ASP A 145 5.10 12.47 -18.42
C ASP A 145 3.58 12.37 -18.22
N TRP A 146 3.08 13.20 -17.30
CA TRP A 146 1.66 13.19 -16.91
C TRP A 146 0.75 13.48 -18.10
N ASP A 147 1.02 14.56 -18.83
CA ASP A 147 0.14 15.04 -19.91
C ASP A 147 0.09 14.04 -21.06
N LYS A 148 1.22 13.42 -21.38
CA LYS A 148 1.31 12.36 -22.39
C LYS A 148 0.43 11.16 -22.01
N VAL A 149 0.51 10.71 -20.77
CA VAL A 149 -0.30 9.57 -20.30
C VAL A 149 -1.78 9.94 -20.26
N ILE A 150 -2.15 11.13 -19.77
CA ILE A 150 -3.54 11.59 -19.73
C ILE A 150 -4.15 11.62 -21.12
N SER A 151 -3.47 12.27 -22.10
CA SER A 151 -3.94 12.35 -23.47
C SER A 151 -4.17 10.96 -24.09
N ARG A 152 -3.29 9.99 -23.83
CA ARG A 152 -3.46 8.62 -24.32
C ARG A 152 -4.58 7.88 -23.59
N LEU A 153 -4.76 8.10 -22.31
CA LEU A 153 -5.84 7.52 -21.52
C LEU A 153 -7.21 7.99 -22.01
N GLU A 154 -7.33 9.26 -22.39
CA GLU A 154 -8.52 9.82 -23.04
C GLU A 154 -8.88 9.11 -24.34
N MET A 155 -7.89 8.68 -25.10
CA MET A 155 -8.06 7.98 -26.37
C MET A 155 -8.20 6.47 -26.23
N THR A 156 -7.96 5.91 -25.03
CA THR A 156 -7.99 4.46 -24.80
C THR A 156 -9.43 3.98 -24.65
N GLU A 157 -9.73 2.83 -25.27
CA GLU A 157 -11.00 2.13 -25.18
C GLU A 157 -11.02 1.14 -24.02
N PRO A 158 -12.13 1.00 -23.27
CA PRO A 158 -12.27 -0.03 -22.24
C PRO A 158 -12.15 -1.45 -22.79
N ASP A 159 -11.42 -2.32 -22.13
CA ASP A 159 -11.22 -3.73 -22.52
C ASP A 159 -12.43 -4.63 -22.25
N PHE A 160 -13.35 -4.17 -21.43
CA PHE A 160 -14.65 -4.77 -21.14
C PHE A 160 -15.65 -3.69 -20.76
N HIS A 161 -16.94 -4.01 -20.88
CA HIS A 161 -18.00 -3.06 -20.52
C HIS A 161 -17.89 -2.66 -19.04
N PRO A 162 -17.81 -1.36 -18.73
CA PRO A 162 -17.66 -0.85 -17.37
C PRO A 162 -18.71 -1.44 -16.41
N GLY A 163 -18.28 -1.79 -15.20
CA GLY A 163 -19.12 -2.38 -14.16
C GLY A 163 -19.37 -3.90 -14.28
N THR A 164 -19.01 -4.56 -15.39
CA THR A 164 -19.28 -6.00 -15.58
C THR A 164 -18.23 -6.93 -14.98
N ALA A 165 -17.02 -6.44 -14.75
CA ALA A 165 -15.90 -7.19 -14.19
C ALA A 165 -14.93 -6.28 -13.45
N ASN A 166 -14.03 -6.89 -12.65
CA ASN A 166 -12.85 -6.21 -12.12
C ASN A 166 -11.63 -6.57 -12.97
N GLY A 167 -10.77 -5.57 -13.21
CA GLY A 167 -9.46 -5.76 -13.79
C GLY A 167 -8.51 -4.77 -13.12
N TYR A 168 -7.62 -5.26 -12.27
CA TYR A 168 -6.73 -4.43 -11.48
C TYR A 168 -5.99 -3.39 -12.33
N HIS A 169 -6.29 -2.13 -12.13
CA HIS A 169 -5.68 -0.99 -12.80
C HIS A 169 -4.31 -0.71 -12.15
N ALA A 170 -3.33 -1.58 -12.42
CA ALA A 170 -2.05 -1.59 -11.70
C ALA A 170 -1.32 -0.24 -11.75
N MET A 171 -1.35 0.43 -12.90
CA MET A 171 -0.74 1.74 -13.11
C MET A 171 -1.79 2.82 -13.39
N THR A 172 -2.76 2.52 -14.26
CA THR A 172 -3.76 3.46 -14.75
C THR A 172 -4.62 4.06 -13.64
N PHE A 173 -4.81 3.35 -12.53
CA PHE A 173 -5.49 3.87 -11.34
C PHE A 173 -4.93 5.22 -10.89
N GLY A 174 -3.60 5.37 -10.91
CA GLY A 174 -2.95 6.58 -10.43
C GLY A 174 -3.30 7.81 -11.27
N TRP A 175 -3.30 7.67 -12.58
CA TRP A 175 -3.66 8.79 -13.48
C TRP A 175 -5.16 9.05 -13.47
N LEU A 176 -6.00 8.01 -13.45
CA LEU A 176 -7.46 8.17 -13.36
C LEU A 176 -7.86 8.92 -12.09
N VAL A 177 -7.34 8.50 -10.95
CA VAL A 177 -7.63 9.11 -9.65
C VAL A 177 -6.93 10.47 -9.49
N GLY A 178 -5.67 10.54 -9.89
CA GLY A 178 -4.88 11.77 -9.77
C GLY A 178 -5.42 12.90 -10.64
N GLU A 179 -5.88 12.59 -11.87
CA GLU A 179 -6.50 13.58 -12.76
C GLU A 179 -7.86 14.04 -12.22
N LEU A 180 -8.67 13.12 -11.66
CA LEU A 180 -9.89 13.52 -10.96
C LEU A 180 -9.62 14.46 -9.79
N VAL A 181 -8.59 14.18 -8.97
CA VAL A 181 -8.19 15.08 -7.89
C VAL A 181 -7.77 16.43 -8.46
N HIS A 182 -6.95 16.45 -9.49
CA HIS A 182 -6.51 17.69 -10.14
C HIS A 182 -7.68 18.53 -10.68
N ARG A 183 -8.57 17.91 -11.46
CA ARG A 183 -9.72 18.58 -12.09
C ARG A 183 -10.71 19.14 -11.07
N VAL A 184 -10.95 18.42 -9.99
CA VAL A 184 -11.94 18.80 -8.97
C VAL A 184 -11.36 19.80 -7.98
N SER A 185 -10.10 19.67 -7.58
CA SER A 185 -9.48 20.56 -6.57
C SER A 185 -8.77 21.77 -7.16
N GLY A 186 -8.38 21.73 -8.45
CA GLY A 186 -7.56 22.75 -9.10
C GLY A 186 -6.08 22.73 -8.67
N THR A 187 -5.64 21.73 -7.90
CA THR A 187 -4.25 21.59 -7.44
C THR A 187 -3.61 20.31 -7.98
N SER A 188 -2.28 20.24 -7.99
CA SER A 188 -1.61 18.98 -8.32
C SER A 188 -1.93 17.89 -7.28
N PHE A 189 -1.86 16.62 -7.69
CA PHE A 189 -2.12 15.51 -6.76
C PHE A 189 -1.16 15.53 -5.56
N SER A 190 0.14 15.77 -5.77
CA SER A 190 1.13 15.86 -4.69
C SER A 190 0.79 16.97 -3.71
N GLU A 191 0.42 18.13 -4.19
CA GLU A 191 0.04 19.28 -3.37
C GLU A 191 -1.25 18.99 -2.58
N PHE A 192 -2.23 18.36 -3.21
CA PHE A 192 -3.47 17.95 -2.55
C PHE A 192 -3.19 17.00 -1.39
N VAL A 193 -2.37 15.97 -1.61
CA VAL A 193 -1.98 15.02 -0.55
C VAL A 193 -1.29 15.73 0.61
N GLN A 194 -0.34 16.64 0.32
CA GLN A 194 0.34 17.41 1.36
C GLN A 194 -0.65 18.24 2.20
N LYS A 195 -1.46 19.06 1.56
CA LYS A 195 -2.35 20.00 2.25
C LYS A 195 -3.54 19.34 2.93
N ARG A 196 -4.04 18.22 2.37
CA ARG A 196 -5.31 17.64 2.81
C ARG A 196 -5.15 16.35 3.63
N ILE A 197 -3.98 15.72 3.62
CA ILE A 197 -3.70 14.47 4.35
C ILE A 197 -2.50 14.65 5.28
N VAL A 198 -1.35 15.09 4.73
CA VAL A 198 -0.07 15.10 5.46
C VAL A 198 -0.07 16.18 6.55
N GLU A 199 -0.31 17.42 6.17
CA GLU A 199 -0.31 18.55 7.11
C GLU A 199 -1.37 18.41 8.22
N PRO A 200 -2.65 18.09 7.92
CA PRO A 200 -3.67 18.01 8.96
C PRO A 200 -3.44 16.89 9.98
N LEU A 201 -2.82 15.78 9.58
CA LEU A 201 -2.48 14.65 10.46
C LEU A 201 -1.04 14.68 10.96
N GLU A 202 -0.25 15.70 10.61
CA GLU A 202 1.17 15.83 10.97
C GLU A 202 1.98 14.58 10.60
N LEU A 203 1.85 14.11 9.32
CA LEU A 203 2.50 12.91 8.84
C LEU A 203 3.91 13.23 8.32
N GLY A 204 4.91 13.14 9.17
CA GLY A 204 6.31 13.50 8.85
C GLY A 204 7.01 12.61 7.80
N GLY A 205 6.35 11.61 7.22
CA GLY A 205 6.96 10.65 6.30
C GLY A 205 5.96 10.08 5.30
N MET A 206 5.33 10.94 4.49
CA MET A 206 4.41 10.52 3.43
C MET A 206 4.52 11.47 2.23
N LEU A 207 5.04 10.95 1.09
CA LEU A 207 5.18 11.69 -0.16
C LEU A 207 4.72 10.86 -1.35
N ILE A 208 4.07 11.48 -2.32
CA ILE A 208 3.78 10.93 -3.65
C ILE A 208 4.10 12.00 -4.68
N GLY A 209 5.28 11.88 -5.32
CA GLY A 209 5.91 12.96 -6.10
C GLY A 209 6.59 13.98 -5.20
N ASN A 210 7.43 14.83 -5.81
CA ASN A 210 8.25 15.84 -5.11
C ASN A 210 9.11 15.28 -3.97
N ALA A 211 9.54 14.02 -4.10
CA ALA A 211 10.34 13.33 -3.09
C ALA A 211 11.86 13.54 -3.27
N ASP A 212 12.27 14.30 -4.28
CA ASP A 212 13.68 14.52 -4.61
C ASP A 212 14.43 15.35 -3.56
N ALA A 213 13.75 16.16 -2.76
CA ALA A 213 14.33 16.88 -1.63
C ALA A 213 14.57 15.98 -0.38
N GLU A 214 13.91 14.83 -0.31
CA GLU A 214 13.92 13.92 0.85
C GLU A 214 14.69 12.61 0.59
N LEU A 215 15.49 12.55 -0.48
CA LEU A 215 16.22 11.34 -0.88
C LEU A 215 17.11 10.78 0.24
N ASP A 216 17.56 11.62 1.15
CA ASP A 216 18.38 11.20 2.29
C ASP A 216 17.60 10.40 3.34
N ARG A 217 16.29 10.47 3.33
CA ARG A 217 15.40 9.67 4.18
C ARG A 217 14.82 8.46 3.47
N ILE A 218 15.08 8.29 2.17
CA ILE A 218 14.53 7.18 1.40
C ILE A 218 15.52 6.03 1.36
N ALA A 219 15.08 4.85 1.77
CA ALA A 219 15.87 3.64 1.78
C ALA A 219 16.17 3.13 0.36
N ASP A 220 17.34 2.52 0.17
CA ASP A 220 17.70 1.83 -1.06
C ASP A 220 16.91 0.52 -1.19
N LEU A 221 16.42 0.18 -2.37
CA LEU A 221 15.74 -1.10 -2.59
C LEU A 221 16.72 -2.25 -2.65
N VAL A 222 16.59 -3.20 -1.73
CA VAL A 222 17.39 -4.43 -1.69
C VAL A 222 16.79 -5.49 -2.62
N GLY A 223 17.64 -6.19 -3.38
CA GLY A 223 17.20 -7.23 -4.33
C GLY A 223 16.85 -6.69 -5.73
N VAL A 224 16.80 -5.38 -5.88
CA VAL A 224 16.99 -4.69 -7.15
C VAL A 224 18.45 -4.26 -7.18
N PRO A 225 19.26 -4.66 -8.18
CA PRO A 225 20.66 -4.28 -8.20
C PRO A 225 20.81 -2.78 -8.07
N ALA A 226 21.47 -2.41 -6.98
CA ALA A 226 21.88 -1.08 -6.56
C ALA A 226 21.14 0.09 -7.23
N LEU A 227 20.19 0.66 -6.52
CA LEU A 227 19.83 2.07 -6.69
C LEU A 227 21.07 2.90 -6.31
N ARG A 228 22.11 2.84 -7.12
CA ARG A 228 23.27 3.72 -6.91
C ARG A 228 22.89 5.10 -7.39
N ARG A 229 22.95 6.04 -6.49
CA ARG A 229 22.95 7.48 -6.81
C ARG A 229 24.06 7.87 -7.80
N HIS A 230 25.07 6.98 -7.98
CA HIS A 230 26.17 7.12 -8.93
C HIS A 230 26.60 5.76 -9.48
N GLY A 231 26.21 5.46 -10.72
CA GLY A 231 26.82 4.41 -11.53
C GLY A 231 26.51 2.96 -11.15
N ALA A 232 25.29 2.51 -11.34
CA ALA A 232 24.93 1.09 -11.18
C ALA A 232 25.52 0.21 -12.29
N ALA A 233 25.93 -1.01 -11.93
CA ALA A 233 26.27 -2.02 -12.93
C ALA A 233 24.98 -2.46 -13.66
N PRO A 234 25.04 -2.67 -15.00
CA PRO A 234 23.88 -3.12 -15.74
C PRO A 234 23.41 -4.49 -15.28
N LEU A 235 22.08 -4.66 -15.19
CA LEU A 235 21.45 -5.97 -14.98
C LEU A 235 21.66 -6.88 -16.20
N PRO A 236 21.69 -8.22 -16.01
CA PRO A 236 21.74 -9.16 -17.13
C PRO A 236 20.58 -8.93 -18.10
N ASP A 237 20.87 -8.92 -19.39
CA ASP A 237 19.84 -8.91 -20.42
C ASP A 237 19.02 -10.20 -20.40
N GLY A 238 17.70 -10.11 -20.65
CA GLY A 238 16.86 -11.29 -20.85
C GLY A 238 16.08 -11.78 -19.64
N TYR A 239 15.87 -10.94 -18.60
CA TYR A 239 14.97 -11.31 -17.50
C TYR A 239 13.56 -11.57 -18.06
N ARG A 240 13.01 -12.73 -17.72
CA ARG A 240 11.63 -13.13 -18.04
C ARG A 240 10.83 -13.32 -16.75
N ALA A 241 9.51 -13.10 -16.84
CA ALA A 241 8.62 -13.38 -15.74
C ALA A 241 8.84 -14.80 -15.20
N PRO A 242 8.90 -15.01 -13.87
CA PRO A 242 9.06 -16.33 -13.27
C PRO A 242 8.01 -17.32 -13.81
N ARG A 243 8.41 -18.59 -14.01
CA ARG A 243 7.51 -19.62 -14.55
C ARG A 243 6.24 -19.86 -13.70
N TRP A 244 6.32 -19.56 -12.40
CA TRP A 244 5.17 -19.65 -11.48
C TRP A 244 4.15 -18.52 -11.65
N MET A 245 4.52 -17.40 -12.31
CA MET A 245 3.60 -16.29 -12.56
C MET A 245 2.60 -16.70 -13.63
N PRO A 246 1.28 -16.67 -13.34
CA PRO A 246 0.24 -17.03 -14.31
C PRO A 246 0.35 -16.18 -15.59
N ASN A 247 -0.01 -16.80 -16.73
CA ASN A 247 -0.16 -16.06 -17.97
C ASN A 247 -1.31 -15.07 -17.81
N GLY A 248 -1.02 -13.77 -17.94
CA GLY A 248 -2.02 -12.73 -17.75
C GLY A 248 -1.44 -11.33 -17.89
N PRO A 249 -2.26 -10.29 -17.68
CA PRO A 249 -1.82 -8.90 -17.81
C PRO A 249 -0.64 -8.54 -16.90
N LEU A 250 -0.58 -9.07 -15.67
CA LEU A 250 0.55 -8.82 -14.76
C LEU A 250 1.86 -9.43 -15.32
N ARG A 251 1.80 -10.66 -15.85
CA ARG A 251 2.95 -11.28 -16.55
C ARG A 251 3.31 -10.47 -17.79
N SER A 252 2.33 -10.00 -18.54
CA SER A 252 2.54 -9.15 -19.72
C SER A 252 3.20 -7.82 -19.36
N LEU A 253 2.91 -7.24 -18.19
CA LEU A 253 3.61 -6.05 -17.70
C LEU A 253 5.09 -6.35 -17.43
N VAL A 254 5.38 -7.48 -16.78
CA VAL A 254 6.77 -7.92 -16.53
C VAL A 254 7.49 -8.26 -17.83
N ASP A 255 6.84 -8.99 -18.74
CA ASP A 255 7.45 -9.42 -20.02
C ASP A 255 7.66 -8.23 -20.98
N ARG A 256 6.85 -7.16 -20.89
CA ARG A 256 6.92 -5.99 -21.79
C ARG A 256 7.69 -4.79 -21.25
N GLY A 257 8.00 -4.74 -19.95
CA GLY A 257 8.63 -3.52 -19.48
C GLY A 257 8.94 -3.39 -18.00
N LEU A 258 8.16 -3.98 -17.11
CA LEU A 258 8.45 -3.97 -15.67
C LEU A 258 9.41 -5.10 -15.29
N THR A 259 10.49 -5.25 -16.06
CA THR A 259 11.60 -6.11 -15.67
C THR A 259 12.36 -5.47 -14.51
N PRO A 260 13.06 -6.25 -13.67
CA PRO A 260 13.92 -5.69 -12.63
C PRO A 260 14.91 -4.64 -13.15
N LYS A 261 15.44 -4.84 -14.37
CA LYS A 261 16.34 -3.90 -15.03
C LYS A 261 15.64 -2.57 -15.31
N LYS A 262 14.49 -2.60 -15.99
CA LYS A 262 13.72 -1.37 -16.29
C LYS A 262 13.17 -0.70 -15.05
N MET A 263 12.81 -1.48 -14.02
CA MET A 263 12.43 -0.92 -12.72
C MET A 263 13.62 -0.21 -12.08
N ALA A 264 14.80 -0.81 -12.09
CA ALA A 264 16.01 -0.16 -11.59
C ALA A 264 16.34 1.12 -12.39
N GLU A 265 16.24 1.07 -13.72
CA GLU A 265 16.43 2.24 -14.58
C GLU A 265 15.42 3.34 -14.23
N LEU A 266 14.16 3.00 -14.03
CA LEU A 266 13.09 3.95 -13.70
C LEU A 266 13.34 4.62 -12.34
N VAL A 267 13.58 3.84 -11.27
CA VAL A 267 13.76 4.40 -9.92
C VAL A 267 15.10 5.12 -9.74
N THR A 268 16.08 4.87 -10.63
CA THR A 268 17.32 5.64 -10.70
C THR A 268 17.20 6.89 -11.57
N HIS A 269 16.10 7.04 -12.32
CA HIS A 269 15.88 8.23 -13.14
C HIS A 269 15.55 9.43 -12.24
N PRO A 270 16.26 10.57 -12.36
CA PRO A 270 16.06 11.72 -11.46
C PRO A 270 14.61 12.23 -11.43
N SER A 271 13.91 12.17 -12.56
CA SER A 271 12.51 12.60 -12.66
C SER A 271 11.53 11.67 -11.97
N PHE A 272 11.89 10.43 -11.62
CA PHE A 272 11.00 9.48 -10.95
C PHE A 272 10.54 9.99 -9.58
N TRP A 273 11.46 10.60 -8.83
CA TRP A 273 11.19 11.12 -7.49
C TRP A 273 10.44 12.46 -7.52
N LYS A 274 10.54 13.18 -8.65
CA LYS A 274 9.78 14.43 -8.88
C LYS A 274 8.38 14.17 -9.40
N ALA A 275 8.23 13.22 -10.32
CA ALA A 275 6.96 12.87 -10.94
C ALA A 275 5.95 12.39 -9.88
N SER A 276 4.68 12.71 -10.08
CA SER A 276 3.59 12.14 -9.31
C SER A 276 3.05 10.92 -10.04
N ILE A 277 3.19 9.73 -9.45
CA ILE A 277 2.61 8.48 -9.97
C ILE A 277 1.77 7.86 -8.87
N PRO A 278 0.52 8.30 -8.65
CA PRO A 278 -0.29 7.99 -7.48
C PRO A 278 -0.57 6.49 -7.27
N ALA A 279 -0.31 5.68 -8.28
CA ALA A 279 -0.44 4.22 -8.20
C ALA A 279 0.82 3.50 -7.72
N MET A 280 2.00 4.20 -7.64
CA MET A 280 3.25 3.46 -7.59
C MET A 280 4.36 4.11 -6.76
N ASN A 281 4.60 5.41 -6.87
CA ASN A 281 5.83 6.00 -6.36
C ASN A 281 5.73 6.67 -4.99
N GLY A 282 4.72 6.31 -4.21
CA GLY A 282 4.63 6.76 -2.82
C GLY A 282 5.78 6.21 -1.98
N VAL A 283 6.41 7.10 -1.22
CA VAL A 283 7.41 6.78 -0.21
C VAL A 283 6.86 7.12 1.16
N PHE A 284 6.92 6.15 2.06
CA PHE A 284 6.24 6.25 3.36
C PHE A 284 7.09 5.70 4.48
N THR A 285 6.91 6.25 5.70
CA THR A 285 7.19 5.55 6.95
C THR A 285 6.01 4.66 7.31
N ALA A 286 6.22 3.59 8.08
CA ALA A 286 5.11 2.76 8.58
C ALA A 286 4.18 3.57 9.48
N ARG A 287 4.73 4.46 10.31
CA ARG A 287 3.98 5.35 11.20
C ARG A 287 3.00 6.22 10.43
N SER A 288 3.44 6.90 9.37
CA SER A 288 2.59 7.80 8.58
C SER A 288 1.45 7.05 7.91
N LEU A 289 1.72 5.87 7.32
CA LEU A 289 0.66 5.04 6.75
C LEU A 289 -0.31 4.55 7.82
N ALA A 290 0.18 3.99 8.93
CA ALA A 290 -0.67 3.48 10.00
C ALA A 290 -1.53 4.60 10.61
N LYS A 291 -0.97 5.82 10.82
CA LYS A 291 -1.69 6.98 11.37
C LYS A 291 -2.81 7.43 10.43
N MET A 292 -2.57 7.50 9.10
CA MET A 292 -3.62 7.81 8.13
C MET A 292 -4.75 6.75 8.16
N TYR A 293 -4.39 5.46 8.17
CA TYR A 293 -5.38 4.39 8.27
C TYR A 293 -6.06 4.32 9.65
N SER A 294 -5.42 4.83 10.72
CA SER A 294 -6.05 4.99 12.04
C SER A 294 -7.20 5.97 11.98
N ALA A 295 -7.04 7.11 11.30
CA ALA A 295 -8.14 8.03 11.06
C ALA A 295 -9.32 7.31 10.37
N LEU A 296 -9.06 6.51 9.33
CA LEU A 296 -10.11 5.73 8.64
C LEU A 296 -10.74 4.67 9.57
N SER A 297 -9.96 4.02 10.44
CA SER A 297 -10.48 3.04 11.41
C SER A 297 -11.41 3.65 12.45
N LEU A 298 -11.27 4.93 12.70
CA LEU A 298 -12.08 5.72 13.64
C LEU A 298 -13.26 6.46 12.98
N GLY A 299 -13.59 6.11 11.73
CA GLY A 299 -14.66 6.75 10.99
C GLY A 299 -14.27 8.07 10.34
N GLY A 300 -12.97 8.24 10.06
CA GLY A 300 -12.43 9.35 9.28
C GLY A 300 -11.89 10.52 10.09
N GLU A 301 -11.79 10.39 11.41
CA GLU A 301 -11.28 11.45 12.31
C GLU A 301 -10.24 10.90 13.27
N LEU A 302 -9.17 11.64 13.50
CA LEU A 302 -8.11 11.32 14.46
C LEU A 302 -7.65 12.60 15.15
N GLU A 303 -7.52 12.57 16.47
CA GLU A 303 -7.02 13.71 17.28
C GLU A 303 -7.77 15.03 17.00
N GLY A 304 -9.08 14.95 16.74
CA GLY A 304 -9.92 16.11 16.40
C GLY A 304 -9.80 16.57 14.95
N THR A 305 -8.94 15.97 14.15
CA THR A 305 -8.78 16.26 12.72
C THR A 305 -9.63 15.31 11.88
N ARG A 306 -10.61 15.86 11.17
CA ARG A 306 -11.46 15.10 10.26
C ARG A 306 -10.88 15.13 8.84
N LEU A 307 -10.50 13.97 8.34
CA LEU A 307 -10.11 13.77 6.93
C LEU A 307 -11.31 13.44 6.06
N VAL A 308 -12.15 12.51 6.54
CA VAL A 308 -13.24 11.92 5.76
C VAL A 308 -14.46 11.83 6.66
N SER A 309 -15.67 12.05 6.14
CA SER A 309 -16.88 11.85 6.92
C SER A 309 -17.14 10.35 7.16
N LYS A 310 -17.82 10.03 8.26
CA LYS A 310 -18.07 8.65 8.67
C LYS A 310 -18.85 7.86 7.63
N ASP A 311 -19.87 8.46 7.04
CA ASP A 311 -20.69 7.85 5.99
C ASP A 311 -19.87 7.55 4.72
N ILE A 312 -18.92 8.41 4.37
CA ILE A 312 -17.99 8.18 3.27
C ILE A 312 -17.04 7.01 3.58
N VAL A 313 -16.50 6.92 4.81
CA VAL A 313 -15.69 5.76 5.22
C VAL A 313 -16.50 4.47 5.13
N GLU A 314 -17.75 4.48 5.61
CA GLU A 314 -18.64 3.31 5.55
C GLU A 314 -18.90 2.88 4.09
N GLN A 315 -19.14 3.82 3.18
CA GLN A 315 -19.31 3.55 1.76
C GLN A 315 -18.00 3.01 1.13
N ALA A 316 -16.86 3.65 1.45
CA ALA A 316 -15.56 3.26 0.94
C ALA A 316 -15.16 1.82 1.35
N ALA A 317 -15.56 1.40 2.55
CA ALA A 317 -15.29 0.07 3.08
C ALA A 317 -16.21 -1.04 2.53
N GLN A 318 -17.27 -0.70 1.79
CA GLN A 318 -18.20 -1.69 1.23
C GLN A 318 -17.58 -2.45 0.05
N VAL A 319 -17.78 -3.75 0.03
CA VAL A 319 -17.34 -4.61 -1.09
C VAL A 319 -18.15 -4.31 -2.33
N GLN A 320 -17.51 -3.91 -3.41
CA GLN A 320 -18.12 -3.58 -4.69
C GLN A 320 -18.29 -4.82 -5.57
N MET A 321 -17.38 -5.78 -5.50
CA MET A 321 -17.45 -7.02 -6.25
C MET A 321 -16.62 -8.12 -5.58
N LYS A 322 -17.16 -9.36 -5.58
CA LYS A 322 -16.53 -10.55 -4.98
C LYS A 322 -15.93 -11.52 -6.01
N ARG A 323 -16.14 -11.25 -7.31
CA ARG A 323 -15.62 -12.12 -8.38
C ARG A 323 -14.09 -12.04 -8.44
N PRO A 324 -13.42 -13.10 -8.94
CA PRO A 324 -12.00 -13.04 -9.24
C PRO A 324 -11.68 -11.88 -10.19
N ASP A 325 -10.58 -11.17 -9.89
CA ASP A 325 -10.07 -10.10 -10.73
C ASP A 325 -9.43 -10.67 -12.01
N LYS A 326 -9.66 -10.02 -13.16
CA LYS A 326 -9.13 -10.48 -14.46
C LYS A 326 -7.62 -10.37 -14.60
N VAL A 327 -6.97 -9.56 -13.77
CA VAL A 327 -5.52 -9.30 -13.82
C VAL A 327 -4.77 -10.16 -12.82
N VAL A 328 -5.17 -10.13 -11.54
CA VAL A 328 -4.51 -10.90 -10.47
C VAL A 328 -5.07 -12.30 -10.28
N LEU A 329 -6.20 -12.63 -10.93
CA LEU A 329 -6.85 -13.95 -10.91
C LEU A 329 -7.25 -14.43 -9.50
N TYR A 330 -7.40 -13.49 -8.56
CA TYR A 330 -7.73 -13.71 -7.16
C TYR A 330 -8.88 -12.77 -6.73
N PRO A 331 -9.83 -13.19 -5.87
CA PRO A 331 -10.90 -12.33 -5.39
C PRO A 331 -10.40 -11.37 -4.32
N LEU A 332 -9.95 -10.19 -4.72
CA LEU A 332 -9.46 -9.14 -3.82
C LEU A 332 -10.57 -8.45 -3.02
N HIS A 333 -11.83 -8.74 -3.34
CA HIS A 333 -12.99 -8.09 -2.73
C HIS A 333 -12.84 -6.57 -2.75
N TRP A 334 -12.69 -6.04 -3.97
CA TRP A 334 -12.48 -4.61 -4.19
C TRP A 334 -13.53 -3.76 -3.50
N ARG A 335 -13.05 -2.69 -2.89
CA ARG A 335 -13.82 -1.60 -2.31
C ARG A 335 -13.54 -0.32 -3.10
N LEU A 336 -13.93 0.84 -2.58
CA LEU A 336 -13.64 2.09 -3.29
C LEU A 336 -12.18 2.49 -3.08
N GLY A 337 -11.30 2.00 -3.96
CA GLY A 337 -9.86 2.24 -3.97
C GLY A 337 -9.05 1.42 -2.97
N TYR A 338 -9.68 0.49 -2.27
CA TYR A 338 -9.04 -0.45 -1.36
C TYR A 338 -9.39 -1.89 -1.74
N HIS A 339 -8.65 -2.84 -1.24
CA HIS A 339 -9.00 -4.25 -1.24
C HIS A 339 -9.17 -4.79 0.18
N ARG A 340 -9.69 -6.01 0.32
CA ARG A 340 -9.70 -6.68 1.62
C ARG A 340 -8.27 -6.78 2.16
N ALA A 341 -8.10 -6.45 3.44
CA ALA A 341 -6.84 -6.74 4.10
C ALA A 341 -6.67 -8.25 4.18
N ASP A 342 -5.72 -8.78 3.39
CA ASP A 342 -5.42 -10.20 3.43
C ASP A 342 -4.62 -10.53 4.69
N ALA A 343 -4.95 -11.66 5.28
CA ALA A 343 -4.22 -12.26 6.39
C ALA A 343 -3.99 -13.73 6.10
N LEU A 344 -2.79 -14.21 6.36
CA LEU A 344 -2.46 -15.61 6.10
C LEU A 344 -3.31 -16.54 6.99
N LEU A 345 -4.15 -17.36 6.34
CA LEU A 345 -5.03 -18.34 7.00
C LEU A 345 -6.05 -17.75 8.01
N MET A 346 -6.39 -16.48 7.87
CA MET A 346 -7.35 -15.79 8.71
C MET A 346 -8.27 -14.93 7.87
N ASP A 347 -9.57 -14.92 8.18
CA ASP A 347 -10.52 -14.00 7.54
C ASP A 347 -10.67 -12.72 8.38
N VAL A 348 -10.52 -11.57 7.73
CA VAL A 348 -10.66 -10.25 8.35
C VAL A 348 -11.61 -9.39 7.52
N PRO A 349 -12.90 -9.76 7.47
CA PRO A 349 -13.84 -9.29 6.45
C PRO A 349 -14.06 -7.78 6.46
N ARG A 350 -13.91 -7.13 7.60
CA ARG A 350 -14.11 -5.69 7.76
C ARG A 350 -12.85 -4.88 7.53
N ALA A 351 -11.69 -5.53 7.59
CA ALA A 351 -10.42 -4.83 7.36
C ALA A 351 -10.21 -4.54 5.87
N PHE A 352 -9.73 -3.34 5.57
CA PHE A 352 -9.46 -2.87 4.23
C PHE A 352 -8.18 -2.04 4.19
N GLY A 353 -7.51 -2.05 3.05
CA GLY A 353 -6.29 -1.29 2.85
C GLY A 353 -5.73 -1.50 1.45
N HIS A 354 -4.45 -1.23 1.28
CA HIS A 354 -3.76 -1.51 0.03
C HIS A 354 -2.33 -1.96 0.28
N TYR A 355 -1.92 -3.02 -0.45
CA TYR A 355 -0.57 -3.55 -0.41
C TYR A 355 0.16 -3.25 -1.72
N GLY A 356 1.46 -3.03 -1.62
CA GLY A 356 2.35 -2.79 -2.75
C GLY A 356 3.12 -4.04 -3.16
N ALA A 357 3.71 -3.98 -4.34
CA ALA A 357 4.68 -4.96 -4.79
C ALA A 357 5.81 -5.07 -3.76
N GLY A 358 6.24 -6.30 -3.44
CA GLY A 358 7.18 -6.56 -2.34
C GLY A 358 6.51 -6.75 -0.98
N GLY A 359 5.22 -6.46 -0.84
CA GLY A 359 4.43 -6.75 0.36
C GLY A 359 4.42 -5.65 1.42
N ALA A 360 4.93 -4.44 1.13
CA ALA A 360 4.68 -3.26 1.97
C ALA A 360 3.21 -2.83 1.87
N GLY A 361 2.66 -2.25 2.92
CA GLY A 361 1.30 -1.74 2.88
C GLY A 361 0.70 -1.46 4.25
N ALA A 362 -0.57 -1.06 4.23
CA ALA A 362 -1.31 -0.75 5.44
C ALA A 362 -2.79 -1.10 5.28
N TRP A 363 -3.45 -1.22 6.42
CA TRP A 363 -4.88 -1.50 6.50
C TRP A 363 -5.52 -0.90 7.75
N ALA A 364 -6.83 -0.73 7.70
CA ALA A 364 -7.70 -0.33 8.81
C ALA A 364 -8.76 -1.41 9.08
N ASN A 365 -9.13 -1.60 10.33
CA ASN A 365 -10.32 -2.33 10.74
C ASN A 365 -11.20 -1.45 11.62
N PRO A 366 -12.31 -0.91 11.10
CA PRO A 366 -13.19 -0.02 11.87
C PRO A 366 -13.87 -0.68 13.07
N ASP A 367 -14.17 -1.98 13.01
CA ASP A 367 -14.84 -2.69 14.11
C ASP A 367 -13.93 -2.78 15.34
N LEU A 368 -12.62 -2.82 15.14
CA LEU A 368 -11.62 -2.90 16.19
C LEU A 368 -10.94 -1.54 16.45
N LYS A 369 -11.27 -0.51 15.70
CA LYS A 369 -10.57 0.79 15.73
C LYS A 369 -9.05 0.61 15.61
N LEU A 370 -8.64 -0.24 14.69
CA LEU A 370 -7.30 -0.78 14.56
C LEU A 370 -6.75 -0.46 13.18
N SER A 371 -5.49 -0.05 13.12
CA SER A 371 -4.74 0.03 11.86
C SER A 371 -3.34 -0.54 12.03
N ALA A 372 -2.77 -1.03 10.94
CA ALA A 372 -1.40 -1.50 10.92
C ALA A 372 -0.74 -1.23 9.57
N ALA A 373 0.56 -0.98 9.60
CA ALA A 373 1.39 -0.79 8.42
C ALA A 373 2.72 -1.52 8.58
N LEU A 374 3.22 -2.03 7.46
CA LEU A 374 4.57 -2.56 7.29
C LEU A 374 5.22 -1.85 6.10
N VAL A 375 6.38 -1.27 6.32
CA VAL A 375 7.22 -0.65 5.30
C VAL A 375 8.59 -1.29 5.33
N HIS A 376 9.19 -1.54 4.18
CA HIS A 376 10.49 -2.20 4.06
C HIS A 376 11.14 -1.87 2.71
N ASN A 377 12.45 -2.05 2.61
CA ASN A 377 13.18 -1.87 1.37
C ASN A 377 13.59 -3.18 0.67
N GLY A 378 13.31 -4.33 1.27
CA GLY A 378 13.53 -5.62 0.63
C GLY A 378 12.52 -5.87 -0.49
N PHE A 379 12.99 -6.22 -1.70
CA PHE A 379 12.12 -6.48 -2.85
C PHE A 379 12.32 -7.91 -3.39
N PRO A 380 11.94 -8.94 -2.62
CA PRO A 380 12.08 -10.32 -3.07
C PRO A 380 11.03 -10.67 -4.13
N PHE A 381 11.48 -11.21 -5.25
CA PHE A 381 10.61 -11.76 -6.30
C PHE A 381 10.06 -13.16 -5.94
N SER A 382 9.61 -13.34 -4.71
CA SER A 382 9.02 -14.60 -4.23
C SER A 382 7.57 -14.40 -3.81
N PRO A 383 6.70 -15.42 -3.90
CA PRO A 383 5.31 -15.31 -3.45
C PRO A 383 5.19 -14.91 -1.97
N THR A 384 6.07 -15.44 -1.12
CA THR A 384 6.09 -15.09 0.31
C THR A 384 6.56 -13.66 0.54
N GLY A 385 7.49 -13.15 -0.27
CA GLY A 385 7.91 -11.75 -0.22
C GLY A 385 6.80 -10.77 -0.59
N GLN A 386 5.85 -11.18 -1.44
CA GLN A 386 4.70 -10.35 -1.80
C GLN A 386 3.60 -10.33 -0.71
N ALA A 387 3.68 -11.21 0.28
CA ALA A 387 2.67 -11.36 1.33
C ALA A 387 3.12 -10.84 2.72
N ARG A 388 4.16 -10.00 2.78
CA ARG A 388 4.79 -9.60 4.06
C ARG A 388 3.81 -8.94 5.03
N THR A 389 3.00 -7.97 4.58
CA THR A 389 1.96 -7.35 5.40
C THR A 389 0.87 -8.37 5.79
N ALA A 390 0.46 -9.22 4.85
CA ALA A 390 -0.53 -10.28 5.14
C ALA A 390 -0.02 -11.31 6.16
N MET A 391 1.29 -11.53 6.24
CA MET A 391 1.91 -12.38 7.28
C MET A 391 2.02 -11.68 8.63
N MET A 392 2.11 -10.35 8.68
CA MET A 392 2.10 -9.57 9.92
C MET A 392 0.69 -9.48 10.53
N THR A 393 -0.34 -9.43 9.70
CA THR A 393 -1.73 -9.25 10.15
C THR A 393 -2.14 -10.26 11.24
N PRO A 394 -1.91 -11.59 11.16
CA PRO A 394 -2.22 -12.51 12.23
C PRO A 394 -1.54 -12.19 13.56
N ALA A 395 -0.31 -11.68 13.54
CA ALA A 395 0.41 -11.31 14.77
C ALA A 395 -0.23 -10.10 15.47
N VAL A 396 -0.76 -9.14 14.70
CA VAL A 396 -1.54 -8.01 15.24
C VAL A 396 -2.79 -8.52 15.96
N TYR A 397 -3.51 -9.47 15.36
CA TYR A 397 -4.72 -10.05 15.98
C TYR A 397 -4.39 -10.99 17.16
N GLU A 398 -3.25 -11.70 17.11
CA GLU A 398 -2.72 -12.49 18.24
C GLU A 398 -2.48 -11.61 19.46
N SER A 399 -1.90 -10.42 19.25
CA SER A 399 -1.64 -9.42 20.29
C SER A 399 -2.90 -8.93 21.00
N LEU A 400 -4.05 -9.02 20.33
CA LEU A 400 -5.36 -8.68 20.88
C LEU A 400 -6.13 -9.89 21.45
N GLY A 401 -5.53 -11.10 21.44
CA GLY A 401 -6.18 -12.34 21.84
C GLY A 401 -7.26 -12.85 20.86
N LEU A 402 -7.34 -12.25 19.66
CA LEU A 402 -8.35 -12.58 18.64
C LEU A 402 -7.90 -13.68 17.67
N TYR A 403 -6.65 -14.14 17.78
CA TYR A 403 -6.09 -15.19 16.96
C TYR A 403 -5.22 -16.11 17.81
N LYS A 404 -5.43 -17.42 17.74
CA LYS A 404 -4.73 -18.42 18.55
C LYS A 404 -3.64 -19.20 17.78
N GLY A 405 -3.26 -18.69 16.60
CA GLY A 405 -2.22 -19.30 15.77
C GLY A 405 -2.75 -20.29 14.72
N ILE A 406 -1.92 -20.55 13.72
CA ILE A 406 -2.24 -21.37 12.54
C ILE A 406 -2.66 -22.80 12.91
N LEU A 407 -1.96 -23.43 13.83
CA LEU A 407 -2.25 -24.81 14.25
C LEU A 407 -3.63 -24.94 14.91
N HIS A 408 -4.04 -23.94 15.67
CA HIS A 408 -5.37 -23.89 16.26
C HIS A 408 -6.44 -23.72 15.19
N THR A 409 -6.23 -22.78 14.25
CA THR A 409 -7.14 -22.53 13.13
C THR A 409 -7.31 -23.75 12.22
N LEU A 410 -6.23 -24.48 11.95
CA LEU A 410 -6.29 -25.71 11.15
C LEU A 410 -7.04 -26.85 11.86
N ARG A 411 -7.04 -26.88 13.20
CA ARG A 411 -7.71 -27.93 13.98
C ARG A 411 -9.18 -27.64 14.28
N HIS A 412 -9.54 -26.36 14.45
CA HIS A 412 -10.83 -25.94 15.01
C HIS A 412 -11.61 -24.98 14.11
N GLY A 413 -11.07 -24.59 12.95
CA GLY A 413 -11.64 -23.54 12.08
C GLY A 413 -11.30 -22.13 12.57
N PRO A 414 -11.59 -21.09 11.78
CA PRO A 414 -11.34 -19.70 12.15
C PRO A 414 -12.24 -19.30 13.31
N ILE A 415 -11.64 -18.94 14.45
CA ILE A 415 -12.36 -18.37 15.59
C ILE A 415 -12.41 -16.86 15.35
N ILE A 416 -13.56 -16.39 14.93
CA ILE A 416 -13.95 -14.99 15.02
C ILE A 416 -15.00 -14.91 16.13
N GLU A 417 -14.56 -14.98 17.37
CA GLU A 417 -15.36 -14.47 18.46
C GLU A 417 -15.15 -12.94 18.49
N LEU A 418 -16.15 -12.21 18.07
CA LEU A 418 -16.29 -10.77 18.34
C LEU A 418 -16.53 -10.59 19.85
N LEU A 419 -15.48 -10.79 20.64
CA LEU A 419 -15.52 -10.38 22.03
C LEU A 419 -15.44 -8.85 22.08
N PRO A 420 -16.30 -8.19 22.85
CA PRO A 420 -16.15 -6.78 23.09
C PRO A 420 -14.75 -6.55 23.69
N VAL A 421 -13.95 -5.71 23.02
CA VAL A 421 -12.64 -5.31 23.52
C VAL A 421 -12.84 -4.69 24.89
N ARG A 422 -12.52 -5.43 25.95
CA ARG A 422 -12.41 -4.83 27.28
C ARG A 422 -11.17 -3.95 27.22
N THR A 423 -11.36 -2.65 27.33
CA THR A 423 -10.27 -1.68 27.50
C THR A 423 -9.45 -2.08 28.74
N ALA A 424 -8.38 -2.82 28.52
CA ALA A 424 -7.42 -3.10 29.57
C ALA A 424 -6.69 -1.79 29.90
N LYS A 425 -6.56 -1.47 31.19
CA LYS A 425 -5.76 -0.35 31.63
C LYS A 425 -4.38 -0.44 30.98
N ARG A 426 -3.97 0.66 30.38
CA ARG A 426 -2.70 0.82 29.66
C ARG A 426 -1.54 0.36 30.54
N ALA A 427 -0.80 -0.65 30.10
CA ALA A 427 0.53 -0.92 30.67
C ALA A 427 1.50 0.18 30.20
N PRO A 428 2.48 0.58 31.01
CA PRO A 428 3.49 1.54 30.57
C PRO A 428 4.23 0.99 29.36
N ARG A 429 4.48 1.86 28.37
CA ARG A 429 5.34 1.53 27.23
C ARG A 429 6.78 1.40 27.74
N LEU A 430 7.43 0.34 27.32
CA LEU A 430 8.87 0.16 27.54
C LEU A 430 9.58 0.40 26.22
N SER A 431 10.69 1.17 26.23
CA SER A 431 11.57 1.24 25.07
C SER A 431 12.25 -0.11 24.84
N THR A 432 12.70 -0.36 23.62
CA THR A 432 13.42 -1.60 23.29
C THR A 432 14.68 -1.76 24.13
N ALA A 433 15.31 -0.67 24.57
CA ALA A 433 16.46 -0.68 25.48
C ALA A 433 16.11 -1.18 26.90
N GLU A 434 14.88 -0.96 27.38
CA GLU A 434 14.41 -1.40 28.70
C GLU A 434 13.88 -2.83 28.69
N GLN A 435 13.58 -3.38 27.49
CA GLN A 435 13.04 -4.75 27.32
C GLN A 435 14.14 -5.81 27.13
N ALA A 436 15.40 -5.39 26.89
CA ALA A 436 16.56 -6.25 26.74
C ALA A 436 17.29 -6.54 28.07
N ALA A 437 16.86 -5.93 29.18
CA ALA A 437 17.33 -6.19 30.55
C ALA A 437 16.37 -7.11 31.31
#